data_877e483d5fc656aa6a51a58e6f4a9a82
#
_entry.id   877e483d5fc656aa6a51a58e6f4a9a82
#
_cell.length_a   1.000
_cell.length_b   1.000
_cell.length_c   1.000
_cell.angle_alpha   90.00
_cell.angle_beta   90.00
_cell.angle_gamma   90.00
#
_symmetry.space_group_name_H-M   'P 1'
#
loop_
_entity.id
_entity.type
_entity.pdbx_description
1 polymer ?
#
loop_
_entity_poly.entity_id
_entity_poly.type
_entity_poly.pdbx_seq_one_letter_code
_entity_poly.pdbx_strand_id
1 'polypeptide(L)'
;MKKLLGIVVLGLLLSGNAYPIENWEIKKVIDNKYIEISTEGLNVKGDKYKLLMKLNGKCDTIEDGFTFYTTKNNPGVMLLPGKKIKIESMGKTFASEIKAVVPVLSGSHHLVWITNGLYEFEGHTNFISQSEKNNVKLHFVFDDFEKGTGWEAKEFFNETENSWSLDNFSEAVKLGQKMCLEN
;
A
#
# COMPACT_ATOMS: atom_id res chain seq x y z
N MET A 1 -30.36 -3.27 36.05
CA MET A 1 -29.05 -3.17 35.38
C MET A 1 -28.89 -4.32 34.37
N LYS A 2 -29.57 -4.25 33.21
CA LYS A 2 -29.48 -5.28 32.13
C LYS A 2 -29.87 -4.63 30.79
N LYS A 3 -29.17 -3.59 30.31
CA LYS A 3 -29.42 -2.97 28.99
C LYS A 3 -28.18 -2.34 28.36
N LEU A 4 -26.96 -2.83 28.62
CA LEU A 4 -25.74 -2.25 28.07
C LEU A 4 -24.86 -3.25 27.26
N LEU A 5 -25.35 -4.48 27.01
CA LEU A 5 -24.59 -5.49 26.25
C LEU A 5 -24.98 -5.60 24.78
N GLY A 6 -25.96 -4.82 24.32
CA GLY A 6 -26.51 -4.95 22.95
C GLY A 6 -25.84 -4.07 21.87
N ILE A 7 -24.98 -3.10 22.24
CA ILE A 7 -24.48 -2.09 21.27
C ILE A 7 -23.09 -2.41 20.73
N VAL A 8 -22.33 -3.28 21.42
CA VAL A 8 -20.95 -3.61 21.01
C VAL A 8 -20.90 -4.63 19.87
N VAL A 9 -21.95 -5.44 19.70
CA VAL A 9 -21.96 -6.52 18.67
C VAL A 9 -22.38 -6.00 17.28
N LEU A 10 -23.06 -4.88 17.18
CA LEU A 10 -23.55 -4.37 15.89
C LEU A 10 -22.48 -3.57 15.10
N GLY A 11 -21.39 -3.15 15.74
CA GLY A 11 -20.30 -2.41 15.08
C GLY A 11 -19.31 -3.29 14.29
N LEU A 12 -19.34 -4.59 14.51
CA LEU A 12 -18.40 -5.56 13.88
C LEU A 12 -18.92 -6.19 12.57
N LEU A 13 -20.17 -5.91 12.18
CA LEU A 13 -20.78 -6.52 10.99
C LEU A 13 -20.81 -5.63 9.75
N LEU A 14 -20.22 -4.43 9.79
CA LEU A 14 -20.15 -3.52 8.64
C LEU A 14 -18.74 -3.38 8.03
N SER A 15 -17.74 -4.08 8.54
CA SER A 15 -16.47 -4.22 7.82
C SER A 15 -16.66 -5.31 6.76
N GLY A 16 -16.62 -4.89 5.49
CA GLY A 16 -16.60 -5.82 4.36
C GLY A 16 -15.59 -6.93 4.64
N ASN A 17 -15.93 -8.16 4.26
CA ASN A 17 -15.17 -9.38 4.54
C ASN A 17 -13.66 -9.17 4.27
N ALA A 18 -12.91 -8.79 5.30
CA ALA A 18 -11.47 -8.85 5.29
C ALA A 18 -11.07 -10.29 5.60
N TYR A 19 -10.25 -10.88 4.77
CA TYR A 19 -9.67 -12.19 5.01
C TYR A 19 -8.24 -11.99 5.52
N PRO A 20 -7.99 -12.07 6.83
CA PRO A 20 -6.65 -11.93 7.37
C PRO A 20 -5.86 -13.21 7.07
N ILE A 21 -4.75 -13.05 6.35
CA ILE A 21 -3.61 -13.96 6.39
C ILE A 21 -2.60 -13.28 7.30
N GLU A 22 -1.88 -14.04 8.11
CA GLU A 22 -0.90 -13.46 9.01
C GLU A 22 -0.01 -12.43 8.29
N ASN A 23 0.02 -11.19 8.81
CA ASN A 23 0.68 -10.01 8.27
C ASN A 23 0.04 -9.39 7.00
N TRP A 24 -0.98 -10.01 6.40
CA TRP A 24 -1.64 -9.51 5.19
C TRP A 24 -3.13 -9.27 5.39
N GLU A 25 -3.61 -8.15 4.90
CA GLU A 25 -5.03 -7.81 4.82
C GLU A 25 -5.48 -7.88 3.36
N ILE A 26 -6.54 -8.63 3.08
CA ILE A 26 -7.14 -8.72 1.74
C ILE A 26 -8.58 -8.24 1.84
N LYS A 27 -8.94 -7.21 1.06
CA LYS A 27 -10.26 -6.61 1.08
C LYS A 27 -10.67 -5.96 -0.23
N LYS A 28 -11.97 -5.74 -0.40
CA LYS A 28 -12.50 -4.90 -1.46
C LYS A 28 -12.37 -3.43 -1.09
N VAL A 29 -11.91 -2.61 -2.01
CA VAL A 29 -11.71 -1.18 -1.83
C VAL A 29 -12.25 -0.38 -3.01
N ILE A 30 -12.31 0.95 -2.87
CA ILE A 30 -12.73 1.91 -3.91
C ILE A 30 -14.10 1.51 -4.48
N ASP A 31 -15.14 1.57 -3.64
CA ASP A 31 -16.52 1.20 -4.00
C ASP A 31 -16.64 -0.23 -4.54
N ASN A 32 -15.90 -1.16 -3.99
CA ASN A 32 -15.83 -2.57 -4.42
C ASN A 32 -15.35 -2.76 -5.87
N LYS A 33 -14.51 -1.86 -6.38
CA LYS A 33 -13.94 -1.96 -7.75
C LYS A 33 -12.58 -2.63 -7.79
N TYR A 34 -11.93 -2.75 -6.65
CA TYR A 34 -10.58 -3.32 -6.55
C TYR A 34 -10.49 -4.30 -5.37
N ILE A 35 -9.64 -5.29 -5.51
CA ILE A 35 -9.09 -6.07 -4.40
C ILE A 35 -7.77 -5.40 -3.99
N GLU A 36 -7.66 -5.00 -2.75
CA GLU A 36 -6.42 -4.59 -2.09
C GLU A 36 -5.85 -5.77 -1.32
N ILE A 37 -4.57 -6.05 -1.55
CA ILE A 37 -3.75 -6.97 -0.77
C ILE A 37 -2.67 -6.10 -0.15
N SER A 38 -2.62 -5.99 1.17
CA SER A 38 -1.71 -5.05 1.82
C SER A 38 -1.09 -5.60 3.09
N THR A 39 0.11 -5.11 3.42
CA THR A 39 0.82 -5.38 4.66
C THR A 39 1.34 -4.10 5.30
N GLU A 40 1.38 -4.06 6.63
CA GLU A 40 1.86 -2.92 7.40
C GLU A 40 3.39 -2.82 7.39
N GLY A 41 3.90 -1.60 7.46
CA GLY A 41 5.33 -1.33 7.62
C GLY A 41 5.87 -1.82 8.94
N LEU A 42 7.11 -2.31 8.92
CA LEU A 42 7.80 -2.82 10.11
C LEU A 42 8.35 -1.68 10.98
N ASN A 43 8.83 -0.61 10.36
CA ASN A 43 9.46 0.51 11.05
C ASN A 43 8.40 1.57 11.41
N VAL A 44 7.49 1.87 10.49
CA VAL A 44 6.42 2.85 10.69
C VAL A 44 5.08 2.16 10.44
N LYS A 45 4.30 2.00 11.50
CA LYS A 45 2.93 1.50 11.42
C LYS A 45 2.04 2.55 10.76
N GLY A 46 1.17 2.10 9.86
CA GLY A 46 0.29 2.97 9.06
C GLY A 46 0.79 3.14 7.63
N ASP A 47 2.09 3.01 7.38
CA ASP A 47 2.60 2.85 6.02
C ASP A 47 2.29 1.44 5.53
N LYS A 48 1.81 1.32 4.30
CA LYS A 48 1.44 0.01 3.73
C LYS A 48 2.10 -0.23 2.40
N TYR A 49 2.61 -1.43 2.21
CA TYR A 49 2.83 -1.98 0.88
C TYR A 49 1.52 -2.55 0.36
N LYS A 50 1.19 -2.26 -0.90
CA LYS A 50 -0.12 -2.60 -1.47
C LYS A 50 -0.02 -3.12 -2.88
N LEU A 51 -0.86 -4.09 -3.15
CA LEU A 51 -1.15 -4.60 -4.48
C LEU A 51 -2.64 -4.41 -4.77
N LEU A 52 -2.97 -3.80 -5.90
CA LEU A 52 -4.36 -3.55 -6.30
C LEU A 52 -4.71 -4.32 -7.58
N MET A 53 -5.76 -5.12 -7.53
CA MET A 53 -6.34 -5.79 -8.70
C MET A 53 -7.73 -5.25 -9.01
N LYS A 54 -8.00 -4.95 -10.27
CA LYS A 54 -9.30 -4.43 -10.71
C LYS A 54 -10.30 -5.55 -10.90
N LEU A 55 -11.48 -5.44 -10.25
CA LEU A 55 -12.54 -6.46 -10.22
C LEU A 55 -13.32 -6.67 -11.52
N ASN A 56 -13.23 -5.77 -12.48
CA ASN A 56 -13.96 -5.88 -13.76
C ASN A 56 -13.09 -6.44 -14.89
N GLY A 57 -11.96 -7.01 -14.57
CA GLY A 57 -10.96 -7.48 -15.51
C GLY A 57 -10.78 -8.99 -15.48
N LYS A 58 -9.74 -9.42 -16.13
CA LYS A 58 -9.29 -10.82 -16.14
C LYS A 58 -8.49 -11.18 -14.89
N CYS A 59 -8.28 -10.25 -13.97
CA CYS A 59 -7.40 -10.40 -12.80
C CYS A 59 -5.96 -10.80 -13.17
N ASP A 60 -5.54 -10.39 -14.36
CA ASP A 60 -4.23 -10.70 -14.97
C ASP A 60 -3.22 -9.54 -14.83
N THR A 61 -3.65 -8.44 -14.22
CA THR A 61 -2.80 -7.28 -13.97
C THR A 61 -2.91 -6.84 -12.52
N ILE A 62 -1.82 -6.28 -12.00
CA ILE A 62 -1.71 -5.83 -10.63
C ILE A 62 -0.97 -4.49 -10.58
N GLU A 63 -1.53 -3.52 -9.89
CA GLU A 63 -0.84 -2.28 -9.59
C GLU A 63 -0.09 -2.44 -8.27
N ASP A 64 1.20 -2.17 -8.30
CA ASP A 64 2.11 -2.25 -7.16
C ASP A 64 2.41 -0.85 -6.63
N GLY A 65 2.39 -0.69 -5.32
CA GLY A 65 2.69 0.60 -4.72
C GLY A 65 2.66 0.63 -3.20
N PHE A 66 2.71 1.85 -2.69
CA PHE A 66 2.84 2.12 -1.27
C PHE A 66 1.89 3.22 -0.84
N THR A 67 1.42 3.14 0.38
CA THR A 67 0.79 4.27 1.06
C THR A 67 1.70 4.68 2.21
N PHE A 68 2.13 5.93 2.19
CA PHE A 68 2.88 6.55 3.28
C PHE A 68 1.99 7.53 4.02
N TYR A 69 2.17 7.53 5.32
CA TYR A 69 1.47 8.43 6.21
C TYR A 69 2.37 9.58 6.61
N THR A 70 1.90 10.82 6.48
CA THR A 70 2.68 11.98 6.91
C THR A 70 1.86 12.96 7.72
N THR A 71 2.50 13.50 8.75
CA THR A 71 2.00 14.59 9.60
C THR A 71 2.74 15.90 9.30
N LYS A 72 3.61 15.92 8.29
CA LYS A 72 4.34 17.14 7.92
C LYS A 72 3.37 18.24 7.52
N ASN A 73 3.48 19.38 8.19
CA ASN A 73 2.69 20.56 7.90
C ASN A 73 3.35 21.35 6.74
N ASN A 74 3.43 20.71 5.58
CA ASN A 74 3.94 21.32 4.36
C ASN A 74 2.78 21.46 3.36
N PRO A 75 2.34 22.68 3.05
CA PRO A 75 1.22 22.91 2.11
C PRO A 75 1.51 22.36 0.71
N GLY A 76 2.78 22.20 0.37
CA GLY A 76 3.19 21.57 -0.89
C GLY A 76 2.86 20.10 -1.00
N VAL A 77 2.48 19.40 0.10
CA VAL A 77 2.12 17.98 0.05
C VAL A 77 0.96 17.73 -0.93
N MET A 78 0.01 18.64 -1.01
CA MET A 78 -1.12 18.54 -1.95
C MET A 78 -0.74 18.76 -3.42
N LEU A 79 0.48 19.21 -3.71
CA LEU A 79 1.02 19.40 -5.05
C LEU A 79 1.91 18.23 -5.52
N LEU A 80 2.05 17.20 -4.67
CA LEU A 80 2.84 16.01 -4.99
C LEU A 80 2.25 15.11 -6.10
N PRO A 81 0.90 14.97 -6.28
CA PRO A 81 0.36 14.12 -7.34
C PRO A 81 0.97 14.44 -8.72
N GLY A 82 1.37 13.38 -9.45
CA GLY A 82 2.05 13.45 -10.72
C GLY A 82 3.58 13.64 -10.62
N LYS A 83 4.12 13.86 -9.43
CA LYS A 83 5.58 13.92 -9.23
C LYS A 83 6.18 12.52 -9.21
N LYS A 84 7.38 12.41 -9.76
CA LYS A 84 8.18 11.19 -9.68
C LYS A 84 9.14 11.29 -8.51
N ILE A 85 9.21 10.22 -7.74
CA ILE A 85 10.14 10.05 -6.63
C ILE A 85 11.03 8.84 -6.93
N LYS A 86 12.30 8.96 -6.65
CA LYS A 86 13.22 7.83 -6.75
C LYS A 86 13.10 6.97 -5.50
N ILE A 87 13.01 5.68 -5.73
CA ILE A 87 12.98 4.68 -4.67
C ILE A 87 14.12 3.71 -4.88
N GLU A 88 14.91 3.51 -3.85
CA GLU A 88 15.90 2.44 -3.80
C GLU A 88 15.28 1.22 -3.10
N SER A 89 15.33 0.08 -3.75
CA SER A 89 14.91 -1.18 -3.17
C SER A 89 15.68 -2.35 -3.77
N MET A 90 16.05 -3.32 -2.94
CA MET A 90 16.79 -4.52 -3.34
C MET A 90 18.04 -4.20 -4.18
N GLY A 91 18.74 -3.12 -3.82
CA GLY A 91 19.95 -2.65 -4.52
C GLY A 91 19.69 -2.08 -5.93
N LYS A 92 18.46 -1.73 -6.24
CA LYS A 92 18.07 -1.08 -7.51
C LYS A 92 17.35 0.22 -7.22
N THR A 93 17.59 1.20 -8.07
CA THR A 93 16.87 2.49 -8.05
C THR A 93 15.86 2.51 -9.19
N PHE A 94 14.62 2.88 -8.90
CA PHE A 94 13.56 3.07 -9.88
C PHE A 94 12.75 4.31 -9.57
N ALA A 95 12.10 4.86 -10.58
CA ALA A 95 11.22 6.01 -10.43
C ALA A 95 9.79 5.51 -10.21
N SER A 96 9.19 5.94 -9.10
CA SER A 96 7.77 5.73 -8.79
C SER A 96 7.01 7.03 -8.94
N GLU A 97 5.71 6.96 -9.11
CA GLU A 97 4.86 8.13 -9.30
C GLU A 97 3.93 8.32 -8.10
N ILE A 98 3.86 9.53 -7.57
CA ILE A 98 2.86 9.88 -6.57
C ILE A 98 1.51 10.06 -7.28
N LYS A 99 0.57 9.15 -7.05
CA LYS A 99 -0.74 9.13 -7.69
C LYS A 99 -1.76 10.01 -6.99
N ALA A 100 -1.74 10.00 -5.68
CA ALA A 100 -2.72 10.74 -4.89
C ALA A 100 -2.18 11.15 -3.53
N VAL A 101 -2.73 12.23 -3.03
CA VAL A 101 -2.61 12.66 -1.63
C VAL A 101 -4.01 12.82 -1.08
N VAL A 102 -4.31 12.13 0.01
CA VAL A 102 -5.62 12.14 0.64
C VAL A 102 -5.48 12.71 2.05
N PRO A 103 -6.11 13.88 2.34
CA PRO A 103 -6.14 14.41 3.69
C PRO A 103 -6.98 13.49 4.58
N VAL A 104 -6.49 13.21 5.78
CA VAL A 104 -7.16 12.41 6.81
C VAL A 104 -7.14 13.18 8.14
N LEU A 105 -7.93 12.72 9.11
CA LEU A 105 -8.03 13.36 10.42
C LEU A 105 -8.23 14.88 10.34
N SER A 106 -9.24 15.29 9.58
CA SER A 106 -9.58 16.72 9.36
C SER A 106 -8.44 17.55 8.73
N GLY A 107 -7.60 16.91 7.93
CA GLY A 107 -6.51 17.56 7.18
C GLY A 107 -5.21 17.75 7.96
N SER A 108 -5.13 17.26 9.21
CA SER A 108 -3.88 17.31 9.98
C SER A 108 -2.84 16.28 9.54
N HIS A 109 -3.28 15.30 8.77
CA HIS A 109 -2.45 14.20 8.28
C HIS A 109 -2.78 13.92 6.83
N HIS A 110 -1.85 13.30 6.10
CA HIS A 110 -2.03 12.94 4.70
C HIS A 110 -1.59 11.51 4.45
N LEU A 111 -2.37 10.79 3.66
CA LEU A 111 -1.96 9.53 3.06
C LEU A 111 -1.47 9.83 1.64
N VAL A 112 -0.25 9.43 1.34
CA VAL A 112 0.38 9.60 0.03
C VAL A 112 0.44 8.25 -0.66
N TRP A 113 -0.30 8.10 -1.77
CA TRP A 113 -0.26 6.91 -2.61
C TRP A 113 0.84 7.03 -3.65
N ILE A 114 1.78 6.10 -3.65
CA ILE A 114 2.90 6.01 -4.58
C ILE A 114 2.79 4.70 -5.35
N THR A 115 2.81 4.75 -6.66
CA THR A 115 2.78 3.55 -7.50
C THR A 115 4.12 3.28 -8.15
N ASN A 116 4.52 2.03 -8.18
CA ASN A 116 5.67 1.55 -8.94
C ASN A 116 5.28 1.21 -10.38
N GLY A 117 4.00 0.97 -10.63
CA GLY A 117 3.46 0.68 -11.94
C GLY A 117 2.38 -0.38 -11.95
N LEU A 118 1.89 -0.64 -13.16
CA LEU A 118 0.96 -1.72 -13.47
C LEU A 118 1.75 -2.84 -14.15
N TYR A 119 1.61 -4.05 -13.64
CA TYR A 119 2.37 -5.22 -14.06
C TYR A 119 1.44 -6.36 -14.45
N GLU A 120 1.96 -7.28 -15.26
CA GLU A 120 1.34 -8.57 -15.47
C GLU A 120 1.41 -9.38 -14.16
N PHE A 121 0.28 -9.99 -13.78
CA PHE A 121 0.09 -10.58 -12.46
C PHE A 121 1.11 -11.70 -12.15
N GLU A 122 1.21 -12.70 -13.03
CA GLU A 122 2.03 -13.89 -12.75
C GLU A 122 3.53 -13.56 -12.70
N GLY A 123 4.01 -12.76 -13.65
CA GLY A 123 5.42 -12.40 -13.72
C GLY A 123 5.84 -11.57 -12.50
N HIS A 124 5.03 -10.58 -12.13
CA HIS A 124 5.32 -9.71 -11.01
C HIS A 124 5.26 -10.43 -9.65
N THR A 125 4.20 -11.21 -9.43
CA THR A 125 4.03 -11.95 -8.18
C THR A 125 5.07 -13.06 -8.01
N ASN A 126 5.48 -13.72 -9.09
CA ASN A 126 6.58 -14.68 -9.06
C ASN A 126 7.91 -14.02 -8.70
N PHE A 127 8.19 -12.82 -9.21
CA PHE A 127 9.39 -12.07 -8.86
C PHE A 127 9.43 -11.75 -7.35
N ILE A 128 8.34 -11.25 -6.78
CA ILE A 128 8.28 -10.94 -5.35
C ILE A 128 8.32 -12.21 -4.49
N SER A 129 7.66 -13.29 -4.92
CA SER A 129 7.67 -14.57 -4.21
C SER A 129 9.08 -15.20 -4.13
N GLN A 130 9.99 -14.87 -5.03
CA GLN A 130 11.39 -15.28 -4.89
C GLN A 130 12.06 -14.59 -3.69
N SER A 131 11.72 -13.33 -3.44
CA SER A 131 12.22 -12.60 -2.26
C SER A 131 11.64 -13.17 -0.97
N GLU A 132 10.35 -13.55 -0.95
CA GLU A 132 9.73 -14.28 0.17
C GLU A 132 10.49 -15.57 0.50
N LYS A 133 10.75 -16.42 -0.50
CA LYS A 133 11.48 -17.69 -0.32
C LYS A 133 12.91 -17.52 0.23
N ASN A 134 13.52 -16.39 -0.05
CA ASN A 134 14.85 -16.05 0.42
C ASN A 134 14.86 -15.28 1.75
N ASN A 135 13.70 -15.14 2.42
CA ASN A 135 13.50 -14.34 3.62
C ASN A 135 13.99 -12.88 3.46
N VAL A 136 13.90 -12.35 2.26
CA VAL A 136 14.26 -10.95 1.97
C VAL A 136 13.06 -10.07 2.29
N LYS A 137 13.27 -9.09 3.17
CA LYS A 137 12.28 -8.03 3.42
C LYS A 137 12.26 -7.06 2.25
N LEU A 138 11.08 -6.59 1.90
CA LEU A 138 10.97 -5.47 1.01
C LEU A 138 11.41 -4.22 1.79
N HIS A 139 12.47 -3.58 1.35
CA HIS A 139 13.03 -2.39 1.98
C HIS A 139 13.05 -1.26 0.96
N PHE A 140 12.56 -0.09 1.36
CA PHE A 140 12.49 1.10 0.54
C PHE A 140 13.12 2.28 1.23
N VAL A 141 13.92 2.98 0.45
CA VAL A 141 14.46 4.29 0.81
C VAL A 141 14.02 5.27 -0.26
N PHE A 142 13.39 6.36 0.15
CA PHE A 142 13.16 7.48 -0.76
C PHE A 142 14.49 8.20 -0.96
N ASP A 143 14.97 8.16 -2.19
CA ASP A 143 15.95 9.13 -2.67
C ASP A 143 15.20 10.42 -3.04
N ASP A 144 15.94 11.50 -3.21
CA ASP A 144 15.33 12.80 -3.53
C ASP A 144 14.59 12.75 -4.87
N PHE A 145 13.62 13.64 -5.00
CA PHE A 145 13.02 13.98 -6.28
C PHE A 145 14.09 14.38 -7.28
N GLU A 146 13.79 14.35 -8.58
CA GLU A 146 14.75 14.69 -9.63
C GLU A 146 15.55 15.94 -9.28
N LYS A 147 16.87 15.85 -9.42
CA LYS A 147 17.78 16.97 -9.14
C LYS A 147 17.32 18.25 -9.84
N GLY A 148 17.26 19.33 -9.09
CA GLY A 148 16.88 20.64 -9.59
C GLY A 148 15.40 21.00 -9.41
N THR A 149 14.56 20.12 -8.87
CA THR A 149 13.16 20.45 -8.53
C THR A 149 13.06 21.22 -7.22
N GLY A 150 14.09 21.22 -6.38
CA GLY A 150 14.06 21.81 -5.03
C GLY A 150 13.18 21.04 -4.04
N TRP A 151 12.81 19.79 -4.36
CA TRP A 151 11.93 18.98 -3.55
C TRP A 151 12.73 17.87 -2.87
N GLU A 152 12.83 17.94 -1.55
CA GLU A 152 13.47 16.90 -0.75
C GLU A 152 12.41 16.03 -0.06
N ALA A 153 12.54 14.70 -0.15
CA ALA A 153 11.54 13.78 0.42
C ALA A 153 11.28 14.03 1.91
N LYS A 154 12.32 14.37 2.68
CA LYS A 154 12.21 14.70 4.11
C LYS A 154 11.36 15.92 4.44
N GLU A 155 11.06 16.78 3.48
CA GLU A 155 10.16 17.92 3.68
C GLU A 155 8.69 17.50 3.72
N PHE A 156 8.37 16.37 3.10
CA PHE A 156 7.01 15.88 2.91
C PHE A 156 6.71 14.64 3.72
N PHE A 157 7.71 13.81 4.05
CA PHE A 157 7.54 12.56 4.78
C PHE A 157 8.20 12.64 6.16
N ASN A 158 7.58 12.00 7.15
CA ASN A 158 8.15 11.91 8.50
C ASN A 158 9.36 10.99 8.49
N GLU A 159 9.21 9.85 7.80
CA GLU A 159 10.26 8.88 7.57
C GLU A 159 10.41 8.69 6.06
N THR A 160 11.66 8.56 5.63
CA THR A 160 12.01 8.36 4.22
C THR A 160 12.41 6.93 3.90
N GLU A 161 12.30 6.04 4.89
CA GLU A 161 12.57 4.61 4.72
C GLU A 161 11.58 3.76 5.49
N ASN A 162 11.23 2.62 4.94
CA ASN A 162 10.45 1.60 5.64
C ASN A 162 10.76 0.21 5.07
N SER A 163 10.33 -0.82 5.80
CA SER A 163 10.46 -2.22 5.38
C SER A 163 9.16 -2.95 5.61
N TRP A 164 8.90 -3.97 4.79
CA TRP A 164 7.72 -4.83 4.92
C TRP A 164 8.15 -6.30 4.91
N SER A 165 7.49 -7.11 5.76
CA SER A 165 7.63 -8.55 5.67
C SER A 165 6.90 -9.07 4.43
N LEU A 166 7.53 -10.02 3.76
CA LEU A 166 6.90 -10.78 2.68
C LEU A 166 6.43 -12.17 3.14
N ASP A 167 6.46 -12.46 4.44
CA ASP A 167 5.96 -13.72 4.99
C ASP A 167 4.50 -13.92 4.57
N ASN A 168 4.18 -15.11 4.05
CA ASN A 168 2.85 -15.47 3.52
C ASN A 168 2.38 -14.63 2.30
N PHE A 169 3.28 -13.91 1.62
CA PHE A 169 2.96 -13.15 0.41
C PHE A 169 2.26 -14.00 -0.66
N SER A 170 2.86 -15.16 -0.97
CA SER A 170 2.33 -16.07 -2.01
C SER A 170 0.91 -16.56 -1.70
N GLU A 171 0.59 -16.76 -0.43
CA GLU A 171 -0.75 -17.16 0.00
C GLU A 171 -1.74 -16.00 -0.12
N ALA A 172 -1.33 -14.81 0.34
CA ALA A 172 -2.15 -13.60 0.27
C ALA A 172 -2.52 -13.24 -1.17
N VAL A 173 -1.56 -13.32 -2.09
CA VAL A 173 -1.78 -13.02 -3.51
C VAL A 173 -2.72 -14.03 -4.17
N LYS A 174 -2.58 -15.33 -3.88
CA LYS A 174 -3.49 -16.36 -4.39
C LYS A 174 -4.92 -16.14 -3.89
N LEU A 175 -5.09 -15.77 -2.62
CA LEU A 175 -6.41 -15.48 -2.07
C LEU A 175 -7.01 -14.24 -2.73
N GLY A 176 -6.22 -13.17 -2.89
CA GLY A 176 -6.67 -11.95 -3.57
C GLY A 176 -7.08 -12.21 -5.02
N GLN A 177 -6.32 -13.00 -5.77
CA GLN A 177 -6.67 -13.40 -7.14
C GLN A 177 -7.97 -14.22 -7.18
N LYS A 178 -8.11 -15.19 -6.27
CA LYS A 178 -9.35 -15.96 -6.15
C LYS A 178 -10.55 -15.04 -5.91
N MET A 179 -10.44 -14.11 -4.96
CA MET A 179 -11.50 -13.12 -4.68
C MET A 179 -11.80 -12.23 -5.90
N CYS A 180 -10.79 -11.92 -6.71
CA CYS A 180 -10.97 -11.15 -7.93
C CYS A 180 -11.76 -11.93 -8.99
N LEU A 181 -11.44 -13.22 -9.19
CA LEU A 181 -12.07 -14.08 -10.21
C LEU A 181 -13.51 -14.50 -9.85
N GLU A 182 -13.85 -14.54 -8.57
CA GLU A 182 -15.19 -14.90 -8.09
C GLU A 182 -16.20 -13.74 -8.09
N ASN A 183 -15.80 -12.54 -8.53
CA ASN A 183 -16.61 -11.31 -8.59
C ASN A 183 -16.66 -10.69 -9.97
#